data_585dc257b9a44407e7f0c2b4d5eda045
#
_entry.id   585dc257b9a44407e7f0c2b4d5eda045
#
_cell.length_a   1.000
_cell.length_b   1.000
_cell.length_c   1.000
_cell.angle_alpha   90.00
_cell.angle_beta   90.00
_cell.angle_gamma   90.00
#
_symmetry.space_group_name_H-M   'P 1'
#
loop_
_entity.id
_entity.type
_entity.pdbx_description
1 polymer ?
#
loop_
_entity_poly.entity_id
_entity_poly.type
_entity_poly.pdbx_seq_one_letter_code
_entity_poly.pdbx_strand_id
1 'polypeptide(L)'
;MKHSPLRPVATRCLASLWLGLGAWFVHAQDTAPEARTEETSQARYQSTYNTQQHPAFASAGASFNSLGAGADRMFTFSLTGHWGKRLDSGAEVYMNAELASGVPFTNNLVGLGGFTNGEITRAAGSTPKPYLQRLFWRQTWNQGGGREWLDSDFNQMARWVDKNRFVLTAGNFSTLDVFDDNAYAKDPRTQFMNWAHWTYGAFDYAADARGFGWGLAAEWYRDNWVFRLGRMTGPKRPNELPVDWDLLRHYGDQFEVEHAHHLAGQPGKLRVLAFRNRAITASFSDATAYLRSHAPASDADRQTIFQVRSGEKTKYGLGLNLEQALSPDAGVFMRAMKADGRSETYAFTEIDASLSAGAVLNGRGWGRAQDHVGLAVMDNRLSRARRQFLEAGGISYFIGDGTAFRYRPERGLETYYSLGLNKHSWLTADLQRLHNPAYNALRGPLTVYALRLHTQF
;
A
#
# COMPACT_ATOMS: atom_id res chain seq x y z
N MET A 1 -37.95 23.54 -82.45
CA MET A 1 -39.43 23.63 -82.27
C MET A 1 -39.77 22.81 -81.03
N LYS A 2 -40.24 23.52 -80.01
CA LYS A 2 -41.39 23.15 -79.19
C LYS A 2 -41.19 21.91 -78.30
N HIS A 3 -41.35 21.80 -77.02
CA HIS A 3 -41.89 22.62 -75.98
C HIS A 3 -41.59 21.84 -74.64
N SER A 4 -41.16 22.52 -73.64
CA SER A 4 -41.44 22.15 -72.27
C SER A 4 -42.92 22.06 -72.01
N PRO A 5 -43.46 21.42 -70.93
CA PRO A 5 -43.36 22.00 -69.58
C PRO A 5 -43.43 21.06 -68.34
N LEU A 6 -42.96 21.66 -67.24
CA LEU A 6 -43.59 21.75 -65.92
C LEU A 6 -43.78 20.51 -65.02
N ARG A 7 -43.25 20.68 -63.78
CA ARG A 7 -43.54 19.97 -62.53
C ARG A 7 -45.01 20.13 -62.08
N PRO A 8 -45.46 19.24 -61.17
CA PRO A 8 -45.60 19.62 -59.74
C PRO A 8 -45.28 18.49 -58.74
N VAL A 9 -44.63 18.87 -57.60
CA VAL A 9 -45.10 19.03 -56.22
C VAL A 9 -45.68 17.79 -55.52
N ALA A 10 -44.90 17.31 -54.57
CA ALA A 10 -45.15 16.70 -53.25
C ALA A 10 -46.44 15.92 -52.94
N THR A 11 -46.26 14.72 -52.37
CA THR A 11 -47.02 14.25 -51.23
C THR A 11 -46.27 13.14 -50.50
N ARG A 12 -46.26 13.25 -49.14
CA ARG A 12 -45.69 12.33 -48.19
C ARG A 12 -46.35 10.96 -48.24
N CYS A 13 -45.55 9.88 -48.14
CA CYS A 13 -46.02 8.63 -47.57
C CYS A 13 -44.92 7.97 -46.78
N LEU A 14 -45.23 7.74 -45.53
CA LEU A 14 -44.51 6.89 -44.58
C LEU A 14 -44.40 5.46 -45.15
N ALA A 15 -43.19 4.95 -45.27
CA ALA A 15 -42.99 3.53 -45.47
C ALA A 15 -41.96 3.04 -44.43
N SER A 16 -42.42 2.16 -43.63
CA SER A 16 -41.79 1.40 -42.57
C SER A 16 -40.46 0.78 -43.05
N LEU A 17 -39.33 1.17 -42.40
CA LEU A 17 -38.05 0.50 -42.49
C LEU A 17 -38.13 -0.78 -41.64
N TRP A 18 -38.22 -1.91 -42.26
CA TRP A 18 -37.80 -3.19 -41.71
C TRP A 18 -36.27 -3.28 -41.85
N LEU A 19 -35.55 -3.00 -40.75
CA LEU A 19 -34.15 -3.35 -40.61
C LEU A 19 -34.06 -4.84 -40.32
N GLY A 20 -33.68 -5.59 -41.33
CA GLY A 20 -33.25 -6.97 -41.20
C GLY A 20 -32.00 -7.01 -40.29
N LEU A 21 -32.15 -7.51 -39.08
CA LEU A 21 -31.07 -7.97 -38.23
C LEU A 21 -30.42 -9.18 -38.92
N GLY A 22 -29.49 -8.92 -39.82
CA GLY A 22 -28.50 -9.93 -40.21
C GLY A 22 -27.65 -10.24 -39.01
N ALA A 23 -27.95 -11.34 -38.32
CA ALA A 23 -27.05 -11.90 -37.32
C ALA A 23 -25.74 -12.25 -38.00
N TRP A 24 -24.76 -11.38 -37.90
CA TRP A 24 -23.37 -11.74 -38.13
C TRP A 24 -22.98 -12.65 -36.96
N PHE A 25 -23.14 -13.95 -37.16
CA PHE A 25 -22.39 -14.94 -36.37
C PHE A 25 -20.93 -14.72 -36.72
N VAL A 26 -20.25 -13.88 -35.93
CA VAL A 26 -18.81 -13.96 -35.79
C VAL A 26 -18.58 -15.35 -35.20
N HIS A 27 -18.20 -16.30 -36.06
CA HIS A 27 -17.56 -17.52 -35.56
C HIS A 27 -16.33 -17.01 -34.79
N ALA A 28 -16.42 -17.01 -33.46
CA ALA A 28 -15.25 -17.07 -32.62
C ALA A 28 -14.51 -18.34 -33.12
N GLN A 29 -13.45 -18.12 -33.87
CA GLN A 29 -12.48 -19.20 -34.05
C GLN A 29 -12.05 -19.54 -32.61
N ASP A 30 -12.41 -20.71 -32.14
CA ASP A 30 -11.77 -21.40 -31.06
C ASP A 30 -10.30 -21.52 -31.42
N THR A 31 -9.53 -20.47 -31.20
CA THR A 31 -8.07 -20.59 -31.12
C THR A 31 -7.85 -21.54 -29.95
N ALA A 32 -7.37 -22.73 -30.26
CA ALA A 32 -6.94 -23.69 -29.24
C ALA A 32 -6.15 -22.90 -28.17
N PRO A 33 -6.45 -23.10 -26.87
CA PRO A 33 -5.79 -22.32 -25.84
C PRO A 33 -4.28 -22.51 -26.03
N GLU A 34 -3.57 -21.37 -26.25
CA GLU A 34 -2.11 -21.37 -26.33
C GLU A 34 -1.60 -22.21 -25.17
N ALA A 35 -0.76 -23.20 -25.45
CA ALA A 35 -0.25 -24.13 -24.46
C ALA A 35 0.53 -23.29 -23.43
N ARG A 36 -0.10 -23.03 -22.27
CA ARG A 36 0.50 -22.25 -21.18
C ARG A 36 1.74 -22.98 -20.68
N THR A 37 2.90 -22.36 -20.82
CA THR A 37 4.18 -22.93 -20.41
C THR A 37 4.52 -22.50 -18.99
N GLU A 38 4.79 -23.45 -18.13
CA GLU A 38 5.23 -23.17 -16.75
C GLU A 38 6.66 -22.62 -16.75
N GLU A 39 6.89 -21.58 -15.99
CA GLU A 39 8.23 -21.01 -15.79
C GLU A 39 9.03 -21.85 -14.78
N THR A 40 10.28 -22.12 -15.09
CA THR A 40 11.26 -22.75 -14.19
C THR A 40 12.29 -21.76 -13.65
N SER A 41 12.37 -20.59 -14.25
CA SER A 41 13.21 -19.48 -13.83
C SER A 41 12.59 -18.16 -14.28
N GLN A 42 12.87 -17.11 -13.54
CA GLN A 42 12.38 -15.76 -13.80
C GLN A 42 13.47 -14.73 -13.54
N ALA A 43 13.58 -13.73 -14.40
CA ALA A 43 14.35 -12.52 -14.17
C ALA A 43 13.50 -11.32 -14.59
N ARG A 44 13.26 -10.41 -13.65
CA ARG A 44 12.47 -9.19 -13.88
C ARG A 44 13.15 -7.99 -13.24
N TYR A 45 12.87 -6.81 -13.74
CA TYR A 45 13.33 -5.58 -13.11
C TYR A 45 12.25 -4.53 -13.14
N GLN A 46 12.34 -3.63 -12.15
CA GLN A 46 11.54 -2.41 -12.12
C GLN A 46 12.37 -1.25 -11.61
N SER A 47 12.03 -0.06 -12.08
CA SER A 47 12.60 1.19 -11.61
C SER A 47 11.50 2.21 -11.41
N THR A 48 11.57 2.96 -10.31
CA THR A 48 10.62 4.01 -10.01
C THR A 48 11.36 5.26 -9.57
N TYR A 49 11.07 6.37 -10.22
CA TYR A 49 11.45 7.71 -9.76
C TYR A 49 10.18 8.48 -9.41
N ASN A 50 10.13 9.02 -8.19
CA ASN A 50 9.02 9.83 -7.72
C ASN A 50 9.56 11.15 -7.17
N THR A 51 8.98 12.26 -7.60
CA THR A 51 9.21 13.56 -7.01
C THR A 51 7.92 14.16 -6.52
N GLN A 52 7.94 14.73 -5.33
CA GLN A 52 6.80 15.39 -4.70
C GLN A 52 7.18 16.81 -4.29
N GLN A 53 6.21 17.71 -4.32
CA GLN A 53 6.39 19.08 -3.83
C GLN A 53 5.12 19.58 -3.16
N HIS A 54 5.28 20.45 -2.18
CA HIS A 54 4.18 21.21 -1.60
C HIS A 54 4.51 22.70 -1.53
N PRO A 55 3.54 23.59 -1.76
CA PRO A 55 3.67 25.00 -1.46
C PRO A 55 3.69 25.24 0.06
N ALA A 56 3.99 26.44 0.48
CA ALA A 56 3.83 26.83 1.87
C ALA A 56 2.39 26.65 2.35
N PHE A 57 2.23 26.24 3.60
CA PHE A 57 0.94 26.02 4.23
C PHE A 57 0.91 26.64 5.65
N ALA A 58 -0.31 26.82 6.19
CA ALA A 58 -0.47 27.44 7.50
C ALA A 58 0.03 26.52 8.63
N SER A 59 0.81 27.09 9.57
CA SER A 59 1.27 26.40 10.78
C SER A 59 1.46 27.40 11.91
N ALA A 60 0.83 27.16 13.05
CA ALA A 60 0.93 28.03 14.24
C ALA A 60 2.03 27.61 15.22
N GLY A 61 2.89 26.67 14.85
CA GLY A 61 4.01 26.21 15.64
C GLY A 61 4.67 24.98 15.03
N ALA A 62 5.89 24.73 15.44
CA ALA A 62 6.68 23.60 14.96
C ALA A 62 7.64 23.09 16.03
N SER A 63 7.98 21.81 15.98
CA SER A 63 9.12 21.20 16.63
C SER A 63 10.03 20.57 15.58
N PHE A 64 11.09 19.91 15.98
CA PHE A 64 11.97 19.21 15.03
C PHE A 64 11.29 17.98 14.34
N ASN A 65 10.17 17.47 14.90
CA ASN A 65 9.34 16.40 14.29
C ASN A 65 8.12 16.96 13.55
N SER A 66 8.10 18.25 13.25
CA SER A 66 7.06 18.86 12.43
C SER A 66 7.47 18.92 10.97
N LEU A 67 6.53 18.71 10.06
CA LEU A 67 6.73 19.03 8.65
C LEU A 67 6.98 20.53 8.49
N GLY A 68 8.01 20.93 7.75
CA GLY A 68 8.30 22.35 7.46
C GLY A 68 7.12 23.05 6.78
N ALA A 69 6.73 24.23 7.24
CA ALA A 69 5.58 24.95 6.71
C ALA A 69 5.89 25.74 5.42
N GLY A 70 7.16 25.96 5.08
CA GLY A 70 7.60 26.55 3.82
C GLY A 70 7.38 25.62 2.63
N ALA A 71 7.51 26.14 1.41
CA ALA A 71 7.50 25.30 0.21
C ALA A 71 8.69 24.33 0.24
N ASP A 72 8.46 23.07 -0.10
CA ASP A 72 9.49 22.04 -0.02
C ASP A 72 9.30 20.96 -1.10
N ARG A 73 10.36 20.17 -1.33
CA ARG A 73 10.41 19.08 -2.32
C ARG A 73 11.04 17.84 -1.74
N MET A 74 10.53 16.69 -2.17
CA MET A 74 11.12 15.37 -1.87
C MET A 74 11.27 14.56 -3.15
N PHE A 75 12.11 13.54 -3.09
CA PHE A 75 12.17 12.54 -4.15
C PHE A 75 12.48 11.16 -3.57
N THR A 76 12.12 10.12 -4.34
CA THR A 76 12.61 8.76 -4.15
C THR A 76 13.01 8.17 -5.49
N PHE A 77 14.00 7.30 -5.45
CA PHE A 77 14.42 6.47 -6.56
C PHE A 77 14.62 5.04 -6.08
N SER A 78 14.11 4.08 -6.83
CA SER A 78 14.34 2.66 -6.61
C SER A 78 14.62 1.96 -7.93
N LEU A 79 15.53 0.98 -7.90
CA LEU A 79 15.83 0.05 -8.98
C LEU A 79 15.94 -1.34 -8.36
N THR A 80 15.02 -2.24 -8.71
CA THR A 80 14.95 -3.58 -8.14
C THR A 80 15.12 -4.64 -9.23
N GLY A 81 16.04 -5.57 -9.02
CA GLY A 81 16.16 -6.81 -9.77
C GLY A 81 15.49 -7.95 -8.99
N HIS A 82 14.71 -8.76 -9.68
CA HIS A 82 14.00 -9.93 -9.16
C HIS A 82 14.45 -11.18 -9.89
N TRP A 83 14.86 -12.21 -9.16
CA TRP A 83 15.25 -13.50 -9.70
C TRP A 83 14.49 -14.60 -8.99
N GLY A 84 13.94 -15.53 -9.77
CA GLY A 84 13.26 -16.72 -9.29
C GLY A 84 13.79 -17.98 -9.93
N LYS A 85 13.84 -19.07 -9.17
CA LYS A 85 14.19 -20.40 -9.66
C LYS A 85 13.31 -21.45 -9.02
N ARG A 86 12.71 -22.34 -9.84
CA ARG A 86 12.04 -23.54 -9.38
C ARG A 86 13.05 -24.68 -9.30
N LEU A 87 13.04 -25.36 -8.17
CA LEU A 87 13.89 -26.53 -7.91
C LEU A 87 13.19 -27.81 -8.37
N ASP A 88 13.93 -28.90 -8.52
CA ASP A 88 13.37 -30.19 -8.94
C ASP A 88 12.33 -30.73 -7.94
N SER A 89 12.42 -30.36 -6.68
CA SER A 89 11.41 -30.64 -5.64
C SER A 89 10.08 -29.91 -5.83
N GLY A 90 9.98 -28.99 -6.80
CA GLY A 90 8.83 -28.10 -7.00
C GLY A 90 8.81 -26.89 -6.06
N ALA A 91 9.78 -26.76 -5.16
CA ALA A 91 9.99 -25.54 -4.37
C ALA A 91 10.51 -24.41 -5.26
N GLU A 92 10.27 -23.18 -4.83
CA GLU A 92 10.73 -21.97 -5.51
C GLU A 92 11.63 -21.15 -4.58
N VAL A 93 12.70 -20.59 -5.12
CA VAL A 93 13.58 -19.67 -4.42
C VAL A 93 13.57 -18.34 -5.15
N TYR A 94 13.44 -17.25 -4.42
CA TYR A 94 13.43 -15.88 -4.94
C TYR A 94 14.46 -15.03 -4.25
N MET A 95 15.13 -14.17 -5.02
CA MET A 95 16.07 -13.19 -4.53
C MET A 95 15.82 -11.85 -5.21
N ASN A 96 15.69 -10.79 -4.42
CA ASN A 96 15.56 -9.43 -4.94
C ASN A 96 16.64 -8.54 -4.35
N ALA A 97 17.41 -7.88 -5.23
CA ALA A 97 18.34 -6.84 -4.84
C ALA A 97 17.78 -5.47 -5.26
N GLU A 98 17.90 -4.48 -4.40
CA GLU A 98 17.40 -3.13 -4.67
C GLU A 98 18.47 -2.07 -4.41
N LEU A 99 18.52 -1.08 -5.30
CA LEU A 99 19.16 0.21 -5.08
C LEU A 99 18.06 1.22 -4.73
N ALA A 100 18.17 1.89 -3.58
CA ALA A 100 17.22 2.91 -3.19
C ALA A 100 17.90 4.19 -2.72
N SER A 101 17.32 5.33 -3.07
CA SER A 101 17.69 6.65 -2.56
C SER A 101 16.47 7.53 -2.44
N GLY A 102 16.58 8.60 -1.67
CA GLY A 102 15.53 9.59 -1.53
C GLY A 102 15.80 10.56 -0.38
N VAL A 103 15.21 11.72 -0.49
CA VAL A 103 15.24 12.76 0.54
C VAL A 103 13.80 13.13 0.84
N PRO A 104 13.32 12.91 2.07
CA PRO A 104 11.96 13.29 2.46
C PRO A 104 11.82 14.80 2.58
N PHE A 105 10.60 15.29 2.68
CA PHE A 105 10.32 16.67 3.08
C PHE A 105 11.04 16.98 4.40
N THR A 106 11.50 18.22 4.53
CA THR A 106 12.23 18.71 5.73
C THR A 106 13.54 17.95 6.01
N ASN A 107 14.05 17.17 5.02
CA ASN A 107 15.20 16.27 5.17
C ASN A 107 15.02 15.24 6.30
N ASN A 108 13.80 15.04 6.80
CA ASN A 108 13.47 14.09 7.84
C ASN A 108 12.08 13.49 7.60
N LEU A 109 11.90 12.22 7.96
CA LEU A 109 10.62 11.51 7.78
C LEU A 109 9.69 11.81 8.96
N VAL A 110 9.14 13.03 9.01
CA VAL A 110 8.35 13.53 10.14
C VAL A 110 7.14 14.33 9.71
N GLY A 111 6.24 14.56 10.65
CA GLY A 111 5.16 15.54 10.54
C GLY A 111 3.93 15.11 9.74
N LEU A 112 3.76 13.80 9.53
CA LEU A 112 2.57 13.20 8.92
C LEU A 112 2.23 11.88 9.60
N GLY A 113 0.95 11.58 9.77
CA GLY A 113 0.48 10.28 10.22
C GLY A 113 0.62 9.22 9.13
N GLY A 114 0.19 9.54 7.91
CA GLY A 114 0.39 8.74 6.70
C GLY A 114 1.36 9.43 5.74
N PHE A 115 2.49 8.81 5.45
CA PHE A 115 3.46 9.35 4.49
C PHE A 115 2.84 9.48 3.10
N THR A 116 3.11 10.59 2.42
CA THR A 116 2.59 10.87 1.07
C THR A 116 3.22 10.01 -0.03
N ASN A 117 4.31 9.29 0.30
CA ASN A 117 4.98 8.34 -0.57
C ASN A 117 5.54 7.19 0.29
N GLY A 118 4.95 6.00 0.18
CA GLY A 118 5.37 4.81 0.92
C GLY A 118 6.78 4.30 0.57
N GLU A 119 7.34 4.67 -0.57
CA GLU A 119 8.70 4.29 -0.96
C GLU A 119 9.80 4.99 -0.14
N ILE A 120 9.47 6.11 0.54
CA ILE A 120 10.46 6.90 1.27
C ILE A 120 11.09 6.14 2.44
N THR A 121 10.41 5.18 3.02
CA THR A 121 10.94 4.35 4.12
C THR A 121 12.15 3.51 3.71
N ARG A 122 12.28 3.20 2.40
CA ARG A 122 13.41 2.41 1.85
C ARG A 122 14.64 3.25 1.58
N ALA A 123 14.46 4.56 1.45
CA ALA A 123 15.54 5.49 1.14
C ALA A 123 16.40 5.78 2.37
N ALA A 124 17.70 5.92 2.15
CA ALA A 124 18.67 6.26 3.19
C ALA A 124 19.58 7.41 2.73
N GLY A 125 18.96 8.52 2.30
CA GLY A 125 19.63 9.72 1.77
C GLY A 125 19.67 9.78 0.25
N SER A 126 20.30 10.81 -0.30
CA SER A 126 20.32 11.12 -1.74
C SER A 126 21.16 10.15 -2.58
N THR A 127 22.15 9.50 -1.98
CA THR A 127 22.98 8.53 -2.68
C THR A 127 22.34 7.15 -2.69
N PRO A 128 22.15 6.52 -3.87
CA PRO A 128 21.59 5.17 -3.95
C PRO A 128 22.42 4.15 -3.17
N LYS A 129 21.77 3.38 -2.31
CA LYS A 129 22.39 2.34 -1.49
C LYS A 129 21.82 0.98 -1.87
N PRO A 130 22.69 -0.02 -2.14
CA PRO A 130 22.25 -1.37 -2.40
C PRO A 130 21.88 -2.09 -1.11
N TYR A 131 20.87 -2.95 -1.19
CA TYR A 131 20.51 -3.89 -0.13
C TYR A 131 19.79 -5.11 -0.70
N LEU A 132 19.83 -6.20 0.06
CA LEU A 132 19.07 -7.40 -0.21
C LEU A 132 17.63 -7.18 0.29
N GLN A 133 16.71 -6.99 -0.65
CA GLN A 133 15.32 -6.71 -0.34
C GLN A 133 14.57 -7.98 0.08
N ARG A 134 14.72 -9.07 -0.69
CA ARG A 134 14.11 -10.37 -0.41
C ARG A 134 15.08 -11.50 -0.68
N LEU A 135 14.98 -12.54 0.13
CA LEU A 135 15.59 -13.85 -0.08
C LEU A 135 14.71 -14.88 0.62
N PHE A 136 13.90 -15.59 -0.11
CA PHE A 136 12.97 -16.54 0.49
C PHE A 136 12.80 -17.79 -0.37
N TRP A 137 12.39 -18.85 0.29
CA TRP A 137 11.96 -20.12 -0.25
C TRP A 137 10.45 -20.23 -0.11
N ARG A 138 9.79 -20.82 -1.13
CA ARG A 138 8.36 -21.09 -1.14
C ARG A 138 8.09 -22.51 -1.61
N GLN A 139 7.24 -23.24 -0.90
CA GLN A 139 6.76 -24.55 -1.30
C GLN A 139 5.25 -24.57 -1.37
N THR A 140 4.73 -25.15 -2.43
CA THR A 140 3.30 -25.37 -2.64
C THR A 140 3.02 -26.86 -2.61
N TRP A 141 2.06 -27.29 -1.80
CA TRP A 141 1.51 -28.63 -1.79
C TRP A 141 0.09 -28.60 -2.31
N ASN A 142 -0.13 -29.18 -3.48
CA ASN A 142 -1.42 -29.27 -4.13
C ASN A 142 -2.32 -30.28 -3.40
N GLN A 143 -3.63 -29.96 -3.26
CA GLN A 143 -4.61 -30.73 -2.49
C GLN A 143 -5.92 -30.95 -3.26
N GLY A 144 -5.92 -30.75 -4.60
CA GLY A 144 -7.09 -30.97 -5.46
C GLY A 144 -8.03 -29.76 -5.55
N GLY A 145 -9.32 -30.00 -5.81
CA GLY A 145 -10.33 -28.94 -5.97
C GLY A 145 -10.36 -28.30 -7.37
N GLY A 146 -9.70 -28.93 -8.35
CA GLY A 146 -9.49 -28.38 -9.69
C GLY A 146 -8.20 -27.55 -9.78
N ARG A 147 -7.80 -27.22 -11.00
CA ARG A 147 -6.55 -26.47 -11.27
C ARG A 147 -6.86 -25.03 -11.64
N GLU A 148 -5.98 -24.14 -11.29
CA GLU A 148 -5.95 -22.74 -11.74
C GLU A 148 -4.55 -22.37 -12.22
N TRP A 149 -4.49 -21.42 -13.13
CA TRP A 149 -3.24 -20.88 -13.64
C TRP A 149 -2.85 -19.64 -12.84
N LEU A 150 -1.65 -19.63 -12.30
CA LEU A 150 -1.00 -18.44 -11.77
C LEU A 150 -0.20 -17.78 -12.90
N ASP A 151 -0.51 -16.52 -13.18
CA ASP A 151 0.25 -15.75 -14.15
C ASP A 151 1.63 -15.37 -13.58
N SER A 152 2.56 -15.09 -14.48
CA SER A 152 3.89 -14.59 -14.13
C SER A 152 3.81 -13.18 -13.59
N ASP A 153 4.37 -12.96 -12.39
CA ASP A 153 4.45 -11.64 -11.75
C ASP A 153 5.75 -11.53 -10.94
N PHE A 154 6.02 -10.37 -10.34
CA PHE A 154 7.16 -10.21 -9.42
C PHE A 154 7.06 -11.22 -8.26
N ASN A 155 8.11 -12.04 -8.08
CA ASN A 155 8.16 -13.10 -7.09
C ASN A 155 7.08 -14.19 -7.23
N GLN A 156 6.61 -14.38 -8.46
CA GLN A 156 5.66 -15.44 -8.82
C GLN A 156 5.95 -15.94 -10.23
N MET A 157 6.39 -17.18 -10.35
CA MET A 157 6.56 -17.83 -11.65
C MET A 157 5.24 -18.41 -12.14
N ALA A 158 4.99 -18.27 -13.45
CA ALA A 158 3.80 -18.82 -14.09
C ALA A 158 3.76 -20.35 -13.92
N ARG A 159 2.62 -20.87 -13.44
CA ARG A 159 2.44 -22.32 -13.22
C ARG A 159 0.97 -22.72 -13.00
N TRP A 160 0.70 -23.98 -13.18
CA TRP A 160 -0.53 -24.59 -12.70
C TRP A 160 -0.41 -24.95 -11.22
N VAL A 161 -1.45 -24.63 -10.45
CA VAL A 161 -1.62 -25.04 -9.05
C VAL A 161 -3.03 -25.58 -8.85
N ASP A 162 -3.23 -26.35 -7.78
CA ASP A 162 -4.58 -26.72 -7.38
C ASP A 162 -5.26 -25.55 -6.67
N LYS A 163 -6.57 -25.43 -6.83
CA LYS A 163 -7.38 -24.44 -6.09
C LYS A 163 -7.29 -24.67 -4.59
N ASN A 164 -7.33 -25.93 -4.15
CA ASN A 164 -7.04 -26.29 -2.78
C ASN A 164 -5.56 -26.62 -2.65
N ARG A 165 -4.84 -25.88 -1.83
CA ARG A 165 -3.39 -26.04 -1.65
C ARG A 165 -2.92 -25.47 -0.32
N PHE A 166 -1.79 -25.92 0.12
CA PHE A 166 -1.05 -25.33 1.23
C PHE A 166 0.26 -24.71 0.69
N VAL A 167 0.57 -23.50 1.11
CA VAL A 167 1.79 -22.80 0.71
C VAL A 167 2.56 -22.39 1.97
N LEU A 168 3.86 -22.67 1.98
CA LEU A 168 4.76 -22.22 3.04
C LEU A 168 5.85 -21.34 2.42
N THR A 169 6.01 -20.15 2.97
CA THR A 169 7.08 -19.21 2.61
C THR A 169 7.99 -19.00 3.81
N ALA A 170 9.33 -19.08 3.61
CA ALA A 170 10.32 -18.93 4.66
C ALA A 170 11.51 -18.10 4.17
N GLY A 171 11.97 -17.14 4.96
CA GLY A 171 13.12 -16.32 4.60
C GLY A 171 12.95 -14.85 4.94
N ASN A 172 13.65 -14.00 4.19
CA ASN A 172 13.52 -12.54 4.27
C ASN A 172 12.53 -12.04 3.22
N PHE A 173 11.40 -11.48 3.65
CA PHE A 173 10.36 -10.93 2.78
C PHE A 173 9.55 -9.87 3.53
N SER A 174 8.66 -9.15 2.84
CA SER A 174 7.73 -8.21 3.49
C SER A 174 6.51 -8.95 4.02
N THR A 175 6.03 -8.59 5.19
CA THR A 175 4.72 -9.05 5.69
C THR A 175 3.62 -8.79 4.65
N LEU A 176 3.71 -7.69 3.91
CA LEU A 176 2.75 -7.30 2.88
C LEU A 176 2.85 -8.12 1.58
N ASP A 177 3.86 -8.99 1.44
CA ASP A 177 3.92 -9.94 0.31
C ASP A 177 2.90 -11.07 0.46
N VAL A 178 2.37 -11.30 1.67
CA VAL A 178 1.43 -12.38 1.99
C VAL A 178 0.11 -11.84 2.54
N PHE A 179 0.15 -10.77 3.34
CA PHE A 179 -1.01 -10.20 4.04
C PHE A 179 -1.43 -8.85 3.44
N ASP A 180 -2.70 -8.49 3.65
CA ASP A 180 -3.29 -7.21 3.18
C ASP A 180 -3.20 -7.02 1.67
N ASP A 181 -3.40 -8.08 0.90
CA ASP A 181 -3.50 -7.96 -0.56
C ASP A 181 -4.75 -7.16 -0.98
N ASN A 182 -4.65 -6.41 -2.10
CA ASN A 182 -5.78 -5.68 -2.68
C ASN A 182 -5.47 -5.30 -4.13
N ALA A 183 -6.35 -5.66 -5.04
CA ALA A 183 -6.14 -5.43 -6.47
C ALA A 183 -6.09 -3.95 -6.87
N TYR A 184 -6.71 -3.05 -6.10
CA TYR A 184 -6.88 -1.64 -6.45
C TYR A 184 -5.98 -0.68 -5.68
N ALA A 185 -5.43 -1.14 -4.55
CA ALA A 185 -4.60 -0.29 -3.69
C ALA A 185 -3.63 -1.15 -2.88
N LYS A 186 -2.44 -1.42 -3.42
CA LYS A 186 -1.39 -2.23 -2.78
C LYS A 186 0.02 -1.69 -3.04
N ASP A 187 0.30 -1.25 -4.26
CA ASP A 187 1.65 -0.92 -4.67
C ASP A 187 1.82 0.59 -4.87
N PRO A 188 2.64 1.29 -4.04
CA PRO A 188 2.91 2.71 -4.18
C PRO A 188 3.71 3.07 -5.44
N ARG A 189 4.24 2.07 -6.18
CA ARG A 189 4.97 2.26 -7.45
C ARG A 189 4.04 2.39 -8.66
N THR A 190 2.84 1.84 -8.57
CA THR A 190 1.90 1.79 -9.70
C THR A 190 0.52 2.35 -9.38
N GLN A 191 0.11 2.35 -8.11
CA GLN A 191 -1.21 2.76 -7.64
C GLN A 191 -1.11 4.00 -6.72
N PHE A 192 -1.93 4.09 -5.67
CA PHE A 192 -1.89 5.16 -4.66
C PHE A 192 -0.54 5.20 -3.94
N MET A 193 -0.03 6.40 -3.69
CA MET A 193 1.29 6.61 -3.06
C MET A 193 1.20 6.76 -1.55
N ASN A 194 0.08 7.33 -1.04
CA ASN A 194 -0.06 7.57 0.39
C ASN A 194 -0.16 6.27 1.18
N TRP A 195 0.60 6.18 2.27
CA TRP A 195 0.65 5.03 3.16
C TRP A 195 -0.74 4.49 3.53
N ALA A 196 -1.68 5.38 3.91
CA ALA A 196 -3.00 4.98 4.39
C ALA A 196 -3.94 4.42 3.30
N HIS A 197 -3.54 4.46 2.02
CA HIS A 197 -4.31 3.90 0.91
C HIS A 197 -3.79 2.54 0.45
N TRP A 198 -2.47 2.37 0.30
CA TRP A 198 -1.91 1.15 -0.27
C TRP A 198 -1.73 0.00 0.74
N THR A 199 -1.89 0.29 2.05
CA THR A 199 -1.98 -0.70 3.12
C THR A 199 -2.98 -0.24 4.17
N TYR A 200 -3.28 -1.06 5.18
CA TYR A 200 -4.00 -0.56 6.36
C TYR A 200 -3.18 0.54 7.03
N GLY A 201 -3.70 1.74 7.14
CA GLY A 201 -2.97 2.86 7.75
C GLY A 201 -2.44 2.57 9.15
N ALA A 202 -3.19 1.82 9.97
CA ALA A 202 -2.82 1.46 11.33
C ALA A 202 -2.13 0.08 11.46
N PHE A 203 -1.66 -0.51 10.37
CA PHE A 203 -0.94 -1.79 10.40
C PHE A 203 0.52 -1.58 10.78
N ASP A 204 0.79 -1.69 12.06
CA ASP A 204 2.14 -1.68 12.63
C ASP A 204 2.76 -3.08 12.47
N TYR A 205 3.00 -3.51 11.22
CA TYR A 205 3.52 -4.84 10.94
C TYR A 205 5.00 -4.98 11.27
N ALA A 206 5.40 -6.17 11.71
CA ALA A 206 6.78 -6.44 12.06
C ALA A 206 7.68 -6.46 10.81
N ALA A 207 8.69 -5.59 10.80
CA ALA A 207 9.69 -5.46 9.76
C ALA A 207 10.85 -4.58 10.25
N ASP A 208 11.99 -4.57 9.54
CA ASP A 208 13.01 -3.54 9.69
C ASP A 208 12.52 -2.18 9.16
N ALA A 209 13.32 -1.13 9.31
CA ALA A 209 12.97 0.22 8.85
C ALA A 209 12.73 0.35 7.33
N ARG A 210 13.03 -0.66 6.52
CA ARG A 210 12.75 -0.71 5.08
C ARG A 210 11.50 -1.51 4.72
N GLY A 211 10.90 -2.23 5.65
CA GLY A 211 9.68 -3.01 5.44
C GLY A 211 9.91 -4.50 5.18
N PHE A 212 11.08 -5.03 5.50
CA PHE A 212 11.43 -6.44 5.31
C PHE A 212 11.86 -7.09 6.63
N GLY A 213 11.67 -8.40 6.71
CA GLY A 213 12.03 -9.16 7.89
C GLY A 213 12.17 -10.64 7.59
N TRP A 214 12.83 -11.36 8.48
CA TRP A 214 12.94 -12.81 8.41
C TRP A 214 11.75 -13.46 9.10
N GLY A 215 11.22 -14.51 8.51
CA GLY A 215 10.10 -15.20 9.12
C GLY A 215 9.54 -16.32 8.31
N LEU A 216 8.36 -16.75 8.73
CA LEU A 216 7.57 -17.81 8.13
C LEU A 216 6.16 -17.29 7.88
N ALA A 217 5.57 -17.68 6.74
CA ALA A 217 4.16 -17.49 6.44
C ALA A 217 3.58 -18.77 5.83
N ALA A 218 2.45 -19.18 6.35
CA ALA A 218 1.68 -20.32 5.88
C ALA A 218 0.34 -19.82 5.32
N GLU A 219 -0.05 -20.34 4.16
CA GLU A 219 -1.31 -20.03 3.50
C GLU A 219 -2.03 -21.36 3.19
N TRP A 220 -3.29 -21.44 3.56
CA TRP A 220 -4.13 -22.59 3.25
C TRP A 220 -5.34 -22.15 2.44
N TYR A 221 -5.34 -22.54 1.18
CA TYR A 221 -6.38 -22.26 0.19
C TYR A 221 -7.40 -23.40 0.22
N ARG A 222 -8.66 -23.08 0.44
CA ARG A 222 -9.77 -24.02 0.47
C ARG A 222 -11.01 -23.43 -0.18
N ASP A 223 -11.32 -23.87 -1.39
CA ASP A 223 -12.44 -23.35 -2.20
C ASP A 223 -12.35 -21.80 -2.33
N ASN A 224 -13.32 -21.08 -1.76
CA ASN A 224 -13.35 -19.60 -1.79
C ASN A 224 -12.67 -18.94 -0.57
N TRP A 225 -12.02 -19.73 0.30
CA TRP A 225 -11.40 -19.25 1.52
C TRP A 225 -9.88 -19.39 1.46
N VAL A 226 -9.21 -18.44 2.05
CA VAL A 226 -7.76 -18.53 2.33
C VAL A 226 -7.52 -18.17 3.78
N PHE A 227 -6.79 -19.01 4.49
CA PHE A 227 -6.35 -18.77 5.86
C PHE A 227 -4.85 -18.57 5.84
N ARG A 228 -4.39 -17.45 6.40
CA ARG A 228 -2.97 -17.10 6.44
C ARG A 228 -2.51 -16.92 7.87
N LEU A 229 -1.33 -17.41 8.17
CA LEU A 229 -0.65 -17.26 9.46
C LEU A 229 0.81 -16.94 9.19
N GLY A 230 1.36 -15.94 9.89
CA GLY A 230 2.77 -15.58 9.75
C GLY A 230 3.39 -15.17 11.07
N ARG A 231 4.71 -15.40 11.19
CA ARG A 231 5.57 -14.88 12.25
C ARG A 231 6.81 -14.27 11.65
N MET A 232 7.07 -13.01 11.97
CA MET A 232 8.16 -12.21 11.41
C MET A 232 9.03 -11.62 12.51
N THR A 233 10.32 -11.44 12.21
CA THR A 233 11.20 -10.59 13.04
C THR A 233 10.75 -9.13 12.95
N GLY A 234 10.89 -8.41 14.05
CA GLY A 234 10.83 -6.96 14.04
C GLY A 234 12.19 -6.32 14.30
N PRO A 235 12.30 -4.99 14.34
CA PRO A 235 13.55 -4.33 14.65
C PRO A 235 13.91 -4.49 16.14
N LYS A 236 15.21 -4.49 16.48
CA LYS A 236 15.67 -4.48 17.88
C LYS A 236 15.18 -3.28 18.64
N ARG A 237 15.09 -2.13 17.98
CA ARG A 237 14.48 -0.91 18.48
C ARG A 237 13.47 -0.43 17.44
N PRO A 238 12.33 0.10 17.86
CA PRO A 238 11.33 0.61 16.95
C PRO A 238 11.90 1.50 15.85
N ASN A 239 11.53 1.20 14.60
CA ASN A 239 11.92 1.94 13.38
C ASN A 239 13.43 1.93 13.03
N GLU A 240 14.18 0.92 13.49
CA GLU A 240 15.60 0.73 13.13
C GLU A 240 15.80 -0.44 12.14
N LEU A 241 17.00 -0.49 11.51
CA LEU A 241 17.36 -1.56 10.56
C LEU A 241 17.73 -2.90 11.22
N PRO A 242 18.49 -2.94 12.35
CA PRO A 242 18.87 -4.21 12.94
C PRO A 242 17.65 -4.98 13.47
N VAL A 243 17.43 -6.18 12.92
CA VAL A 243 16.33 -7.05 13.36
C VAL A 243 16.67 -7.78 14.64
N ASP A 244 15.62 -8.09 15.42
CA ASP A 244 15.71 -8.95 16.60
C ASP A 244 15.51 -10.41 16.18
N TRP A 245 16.47 -11.26 16.49
CA TRP A 245 16.45 -12.67 16.13
C TRP A 245 15.78 -13.58 17.18
N ASP A 246 15.40 -13.03 18.34
CA ASP A 246 14.68 -13.79 19.37
C ASP A 246 13.19 -13.92 19.04
N LEU A 247 12.88 -14.65 17.96
CA LEU A 247 11.52 -14.89 17.46
C LEU A 247 10.59 -15.60 18.47
N LEU A 248 11.12 -16.11 19.58
CA LEU A 248 10.30 -16.70 20.62
C LEU A 248 9.80 -15.64 21.62
N ARG A 249 10.51 -14.53 21.75
CA ARG A 249 10.18 -13.45 22.68
C ARG A 249 9.73 -12.17 22.00
N HIS A 250 10.39 -11.80 20.86
CA HIS A 250 10.14 -10.57 20.13
C HIS A 250 9.76 -10.91 18.70
N TYR A 251 8.51 -10.64 18.32
CA TYR A 251 7.95 -11.08 17.03
C TYR A 251 6.73 -10.24 16.64
N GLY A 252 6.38 -10.31 15.38
CA GLY A 252 5.06 -9.95 14.88
C GLY A 252 4.34 -11.19 14.36
N ASP A 253 3.20 -11.50 14.92
CA ASP A 253 2.27 -12.52 14.42
C ASP A 253 1.16 -11.85 13.62
N GLN A 254 0.80 -12.44 12.49
CA GLN A 254 -0.33 -12.04 11.67
C GLN A 254 -1.22 -13.25 11.41
N PHE A 255 -2.51 -13.02 11.47
CA PHE A 255 -3.53 -13.99 11.05
C PHE A 255 -4.53 -13.29 10.14
N GLU A 256 -4.77 -13.84 8.95
CA GLU A 256 -5.73 -13.30 7.99
C GLU A 256 -6.65 -14.40 7.46
N VAL A 257 -7.93 -14.05 7.35
CA VAL A 257 -8.93 -14.87 6.66
C VAL A 257 -9.42 -14.06 5.46
N GLU A 258 -9.34 -14.66 4.27
CA GLU A 258 -9.86 -14.10 3.01
C GLU A 258 -11.04 -14.96 2.53
N HIS A 259 -12.07 -14.28 2.05
CA HIS A 259 -13.20 -14.91 1.35
C HIS A 259 -13.37 -14.26 -0.03
N ALA A 260 -13.23 -15.05 -1.08
CA ALA A 260 -13.53 -14.65 -2.45
C ALA A 260 -15.04 -14.83 -2.73
N HIS A 261 -15.63 -13.82 -3.37
CA HIS A 261 -17.07 -13.81 -3.69
C HIS A 261 -17.33 -13.18 -5.06
N HIS A 262 -18.56 -13.30 -5.52
CA HIS A 262 -19.05 -12.57 -6.69
C HIS A 262 -20.28 -11.75 -6.30
N LEU A 263 -20.28 -10.46 -6.63
CA LEU A 263 -21.42 -9.58 -6.47
C LEU A 263 -21.83 -9.06 -7.87
N ALA A 264 -23.10 -9.28 -8.24
CA ALA A 264 -23.60 -8.97 -9.59
C ALA A 264 -22.72 -9.54 -10.73
N GLY A 265 -22.16 -10.75 -10.53
CA GLY A 265 -21.29 -11.42 -11.49
C GLY A 265 -19.84 -10.93 -11.50
N GLN A 266 -19.51 -9.87 -10.74
CA GLN A 266 -18.16 -9.33 -10.65
C GLN A 266 -17.40 -9.88 -9.44
N PRO A 267 -16.08 -10.19 -9.57
CA PRO A 267 -15.30 -10.75 -8.47
C PRO A 267 -15.02 -9.71 -7.38
N GLY A 268 -14.95 -10.18 -6.16
CA GLY A 268 -14.54 -9.40 -5.01
C GLY A 268 -13.91 -10.29 -3.94
N LYS A 269 -13.22 -9.67 -3.00
CA LYS A 269 -12.61 -10.34 -1.84
C LYS A 269 -12.84 -9.53 -0.58
N LEU A 270 -13.07 -10.24 0.51
CA LEU A 270 -13.15 -9.67 1.85
C LEU A 270 -12.08 -10.32 2.71
N ARG A 271 -11.28 -9.52 3.41
CA ARG A 271 -10.22 -9.99 4.31
C ARG A 271 -10.42 -9.44 5.70
N VAL A 272 -10.19 -10.28 6.69
CA VAL A 272 -10.10 -9.89 8.10
C VAL A 272 -8.72 -10.27 8.59
N LEU A 273 -7.98 -9.27 9.05
CA LEU A 273 -6.61 -9.43 9.53
C LEU A 273 -6.51 -9.04 11.01
N ALA A 274 -5.88 -9.90 11.81
CA ALA A 274 -5.46 -9.59 13.18
C ALA A 274 -3.94 -9.67 13.27
N PHE A 275 -3.34 -8.74 14.02
CA PHE A 275 -1.90 -8.79 14.30
C PHE A 275 -1.61 -8.67 15.79
N ARG A 276 -0.45 -9.22 16.18
CA ARG A 276 0.12 -9.11 17.52
C ARG A 276 1.62 -8.91 17.41
N ASN A 277 2.12 -7.78 17.91
CA ASN A 277 3.56 -7.51 18.03
C ASN A 277 3.99 -7.59 19.49
N ARG A 278 5.09 -8.27 19.76
CA ARG A 278 5.73 -8.30 21.08
C ARG A 278 7.18 -7.86 20.94
N ALA A 279 7.54 -6.80 21.65
CA ALA A 279 8.87 -6.20 21.61
C ALA A 279 9.13 -5.33 22.84
N ILE A 280 10.39 -4.94 23.01
CA ILE A 280 10.76 -3.93 24.02
C ILE A 280 10.40 -2.56 23.46
N THR A 281 9.34 -1.97 23.98
CA THR A 281 8.79 -0.68 23.54
C THR A 281 8.40 0.20 24.73
N ALA A 282 8.18 1.50 24.48
CA ALA A 282 7.66 2.43 25.47
C ALA A 282 6.12 2.45 25.46
N SER A 283 5.51 2.73 26.63
CA SER A 283 4.10 3.07 26.71
C SER A 283 3.90 4.59 26.67
N PHE A 284 2.84 5.06 26.04
CA PHE A 284 2.49 6.49 26.02
C PHE A 284 2.08 7.00 27.42
N SER A 285 1.52 6.15 28.28
CA SER A 285 1.21 6.50 29.67
C SER A 285 2.47 6.81 30.47
N ASP A 286 3.50 5.95 30.38
CA ASP A 286 4.76 6.12 31.09
C ASP A 286 5.52 7.35 30.55
N ALA A 287 5.54 7.53 29.22
CA ALA A 287 6.14 8.70 28.60
C ALA A 287 5.44 10.01 29.02
N THR A 288 4.12 10.00 29.17
CA THR A 288 3.34 11.15 29.64
C THR A 288 3.63 11.44 31.12
N ALA A 289 3.72 10.41 31.95
CA ALA A 289 4.05 10.56 33.37
C ALA A 289 5.47 11.12 33.53
N TYR A 290 6.43 10.59 32.80
CA TYR A 290 7.81 11.08 32.79
C TYR A 290 7.89 12.54 32.35
N LEU A 291 7.22 12.92 31.25
CA LEU A 291 7.18 14.29 30.76
C LEU A 291 6.61 15.29 31.79
N ARG A 292 5.60 14.87 32.54
CA ARG A 292 4.99 15.72 33.58
C ARG A 292 5.85 15.88 34.83
N SER A 293 6.67 14.91 35.14
CA SER A 293 7.58 14.93 36.31
C SER A 293 8.92 15.57 36.05
N HIS A 294 9.32 15.72 34.75
CA HIS A 294 10.58 16.30 34.35
C HIS A 294 10.30 17.43 33.34
N ALA A 295 10.31 18.68 33.85
CA ALA A 295 10.05 19.84 33.01
C ALA A 295 11.05 19.88 31.81
N PRO A 296 10.59 19.77 30.54
CA PRO A 296 11.48 19.73 29.41
C PRO A 296 12.10 21.12 29.15
N ALA A 297 13.42 21.18 29.03
CA ALA A 297 14.15 22.39 28.68
C ALA A 297 14.24 22.59 27.16
N SER A 298 14.07 21.53 26.38
CA SER A 298 14.16 21.53 24.93
C SER A 298 13.13 20.58 24.29
N ASP A 299 12.98 20.64 22.97
CA ASP A 299 12.18 19.69 22.21
C ASP A 299 12.76 18.27 22.29
N ALA A 300 14.07 18.10 22.42
CA ALA A 300 14.69 16.80 22.60
C ALA A 300 14.23 16.15 23.93
N ASP A 301 14.06 16.93 24.99
CA ASP A 301 13.57 16.44 26.28
C ASP A 301 12.09 16.04 26.22
N ARG A 302 11.36 16.48 25.20
CA ARG A 302 9.96 16.11 24.94
C ARG A 302 9.81 14.74 24.29
N GLN A 303 10.89 14.17 23.77
CA GLN A 303 10.92 12.79 23.26
C GLN A 303 11.05 11.75 24.39
N THR A 304 10.28 11.90 25.44
CA THR A 304 10.31 11.04 26.63
C THR A 304 9.97 9.59 26.32
N ILE A 305 9.38 9.31 25.16
CA ILE A 305 9.12 7.97 24.66
C ILE A 305 10.40 7.11 24.62
N PHE A 306 11.56 7.70 24.30
CA PHE A 306 12.84 7.00 24.25
C PHE A 306 13.44 6.76 25.63
N GLN A 307 13.05 7.57 26.63
CA GLN A 307 13.56 7.47 28.01
C GLN A 307 12.88 6.35 28.82
N VAL A 308 11.65 5.98 28.42
CA VAL A 308 10.83 5.02 29.16
C VAL A 308 10.70 3.66 28.48
N ARG A 309 11.51 3.39 27.44
CA ARG A 309 11.56 2.07 26.82
C ARG A 309 12.06 1.04 27.81
N SER A 310 11.17 0.17 28.27
CA SER A 310 11.51 -0.85 29.25
C SER A 310 10.54 -2.01 29.21
N GLY A 311 11.09 -3.21 29.29
CA GLY A 311 10.29 -4.44 29.33
C GLY A 311 9.53 -4.71 28.02
N GLU A 312 9.07 -5.93 27.92
CA GLU A 312 8.30 -6.40 26.76
C GLU A 312 6.87 -5.87 26.84
N LYS A 313 6.38 -5.33 25.73
CA LYS A 313 4.98 -4.93 25.57
C LYS A 313 4.38 -5.63 24.36
N THR A 314 3.08 -5.83 24.40
CA THR A 314 2.34 -6.45 23.30
C THR A 314 1.34 -5.45 22.75
N LYS A 315 1.36 -5.27 21.42
CA LYS A 315 0.43 -4.43 20.67
C LYS A 315 -0.44 -5.32 19.78
N TYR A 316 -1.73 -5.02 19.70
CA TYR A 316 -2.71 -5.75 18.92
C TYR A 316 -3.41 -4.82 17.94
N GLY A 317 -3.84 -5.38 16.82
CA GLY A 317 -4.72 -4.69 15.89
C GLY A 317 -5.62 -5.64 15.12
N LEU A 318 -6.73 -5.09 14.63
CA LEU A 318 -7.73 -5.80 13.83
C LEU A 318 -8.12 -4.92 12.64
N GLY A 319 -8.15 -5.52 11.45
CA GLY A 319 -8.46 -4.82 10.19
C GLY A 319 -9.44 -5.58 9.33
N LEU A 320 -10.15 -4.81 8.49
CA LEU A 320 -11.04 -5.26 7.44
C LEU A 320 -10.58 -4.66 6.12
N ASN A 321 -10.40 -5.49 5.07
CA ASN A 321 -10.02 -5.07 3.72
C ASN A 321 -11.02 -5.68 2.73
N LEU A 322 -11.63 -4.81 1.95
CA LEU A 322 -12.57 -5.14 0.88
C LEU A 322 -12.02 -4.70 -0.47
N GLU A 323 -12.12 -5.55 -1.46
CA GLU A 323 -12.00 -5.18 -2.87
C GLU A 323 -13.20 -5.72 -3.64
N GLN A 324 -13.71 -4.94 -4.59
CA GLN A 324 -14.85 -5.32 -5.42
C GLN A 324 -14.72 -4.74 -6.81
N ALA A 325 -14.69 -5.58 -7.82
CA ALA A 325 -14.88 -5.15 -9.20
C ALA A 325 -16.34 -4.71 -9.40
N LEU A 326 -16.53 -3.55 -10.00
CA LEU A 326 -17.86 -3.04 -10.41
C LEU A 326 -18.12 -3.36 -11.88
N SER A 327 -17.07 -3.46 -12.66
CA SER A 327 -17.03 -3.86 -14.06
C SER A 327 -15.61 -4.35 -14.41
N PRO A 328 -15.36 -4.86 -15.63
CA PRO A 328 -13.98 -5.17 -16.07
C PRO A 328 -13.02 -3.97 -16.02
N ASP A 329 -13.53 -2.74 -15.99
CA ASP A 329 -12.75 -1.51 -16.05
C ASP A 329 -12.83 -0.65 -14.79
N ALA A 330 -13.62 -1.04 -13.80
CA ALA A 330 -13.82 -0.27 -12.58
C ALA A 330 -13.82 -1.15 -11.35
N GLY A 331 -13.15 -0.69 -10.30
CA GLY A 331 -13.17 -1.37 -9.02
C GLY A 331 -13.08 -0.40 -7.85
N VAL A 332 -13.51 -0.88 -6.71
CA VAL A 332 -13.49 -0.14 -5.45
C VAL A 332 -12.77 -0.94 -4.37
N PHE A 333 -12.22 -0.21 -3.41
CA PHE A 333 -11.62 -0.80 -2.23
C PHE A 333 -12.03 -0.05 -0.96
N MET A 334 -11.95 -0.73 0.17
CA MET A 334 -12.07 -0.14 1.50
C MET A 334 -11.12 -0.88 2.46
N ARG A 335 -10.42 -0.12 3.30
CA ARG A 335 -9.67 -0.63 4.43
C ARG A 335 -10.07 0.08 5.71
N ALA A 336 -10.28 -0.67 6.77
CA ALA A 336 -10.47 -0.16 8.12
C ALA A 336 -9.60 -0.96 9.08
N MET A 337 -8.83 -0.29 9.92
CA MET A 337 -8.03 -0.96 10.95
C MET A 337 -8.01 -0.15 12.24
N LYS A 338 -7.94 -0.86 13.36
CA LYS A 338 -7.73 -0.30 14.68
C LYS A 338 -6.68 -1.11 15.42
N ALA A 339 -5.64 -0.41 15.89
CA ALA A 339 -4.66 -0.91 16.85
C ALA A 339 -4.98 -0.41 18.26
N ASP A 340 -4.43 -1.04 19.30
CA ASP A 340 -4.66 -0.63 20.69
C ASP A 340 -4.03 0.72 21.02
N GLY A 341 -2.93 1.09 20.35
CA GLY A 341 -2.28 2.41 20.43
C GLY A 341 -1.78 2.77 21.83
N ARG A 342 -1.49 1.80 22.70
CA ARG A 342 -0.98 2.03 24.06
C ARG A 342 0.53 2.24 24.09
N SER A 343 1.24 1.58 23.18
CA SER A 343 2.70 1.66 23.04
C SER A 343 3.10 2.41 21.79
N GLU A 344 4.37 2.80 21.75
CA GLU A 344 4.95 3.45 20.56
C GLU A 344 4.81 2.58 19.30
N THR A 345 4.99 3.21 18.15
CA THR A 345 5.03 2.52 16.87
C THR A 345 6.24 1.60 16.79
N TYR A 346 6.01 0.35 16.46
CA TYR A 346 7.05 -0.65 16.27
C TYR A 346 7.76 -0.46 14.93
N ALA A 347 6.97 -0.22 13.87
CA ALA A 347 7.47 0.11 12.55
C ALA A 347 6.53 1.09 11.82
N PHE A 348 7.08 2.09 11.12
CA PHE A 348 6.53 3.01 10.13
C PHE A 348 5.40 3.96 10.54
N THR A 349 4.31 3.50 11.16
CA THR A 349 3.08 4.28 11.18
C THR A 349 2.76 4.89 12.54
N GLU A 350 2.48 6.17 12.56
CA GLU A 350 1.93 6.90 13.71
C GLU A 350 0.39 7.01 13.61
N ILE A 351 -0.25 5.90 13.26
CA ILE A 351 -1.70 5.79 13.10
C ILE A 351 -2.21 4.67 14.02
N ASP A 352 -3.20 4.93 14.87
CA ASP A 352 -3.77 3.93 15.77
C ASP A 352 -5.15 3.44 15.32
N ALA A 353 -5.84 4.21 14.46
CA ALA A 353 -7.01 3.77 13.72
C ALA A 353 -7.06 4.45 12.36
N SER A 354 -7.46 3.74 11.33
CA SER A 354 -7.60 4.27 9.98
C SER A 354 -8.83 3.73 9.28
N LEU A 355 -9.41 4.56 8.43
CA LEU A 355 -10.39 4.18 7.42
C LEU A 355 -9.93 4.79 6.10
N SER A 356 -9.81 3.98 5.06
CA SER A 356 -9.59 4.45 3.70
C SER A 356 -10.54 3.76 2.74
N ALA A 357 -10.97 4.47 1.70
CA ALA A 357 -11.80 3.92 0.64
C ALA A 357 -11.51 4.65 -0.66
N GLY A 358 -11.62 3.94 -1.78
CA GLY A 358 -11.36 4.54 -3.08
C GLY A 358 -11.87 3.71 -4.23
N ALA A 359 -11.69 4.26 -5.43
CA ALA A 359 -12.06 3.66 -6.69
C ALA A 359 -10.92 3.81 -7.70
N VAL A 360 -10.81 2.85 -8.60
CA VAL A 360 -9.88 2.86 -9.73
C VAL A 360 -10.64 2.58 -11.00
N LEU A 361 -10.34 3.35 -12.06
CA LEU A 361 -10.87 3.19 -13.41
C LEU A 361 -9.73 2.89 -14.38
N ASN A 362 -9.96 1.92 -15.27
CA ASN A 362 -9.09 1.62 -16.40
C ASN A 362 -9.45 2.51 -17.59
N GLY A 363 -8.47 2.90 -18.38
CA GLY A 363 -8.62 3.83 -19.50
C GLY A 363 -9.29 3.28 -20.77
N ARG A 364 -9.82 2.06 -20.78
CA ARG A 364 -10.50 1.51 -21.97
C ARG A 364 -11.66 2.37 -22.44
N GLY A 365 -12.42 2.94 -21.48
CA GLY A 365 -13.55 3.80 -21.79
C GLY A 365 -13.22 5.07 -22.59
N TRP A 366 -11.94 5.50 -22.60
CA TRP A 366 -11.45 6.63 -23.41
C TRP A 366 -10.33 6.23 -24.38
N GLY A 367 -10.27 4.94 -24.77
CA GLY A 367 -9.37 4.41 -25.79
C GLY A 367 -7.92 4.25 -25.35
N ARG A 368 -7.61 4.25 -24.05
CA ARG A 368 -6.27 4.15 -23.50
C ARG A 368 -6.18 3.05 -22.43
N ALA A 369 -6.24 1.80 -22.88
CA ALA A 369 -6.35 0.63 -22.01
C ALA A 369 -5.21 0.46 -20.98
N GLN A 370 -4.08 1.12 -21.13
CA GLN A 370 -2.95 1.08 -20.20
C GLN A 370 -2.97 2.23 -19.18
N ASP A 371 -3.91 3.16 -19.31
CA ASP A 371 -4.06 4.27 -18.38
C ASP A 371 -4.94 3.86 -17.20
N HIS A 372 -4.69 4.49 -16.05
CA HIS A 372 -5.50 4.29 -14.84
C HIS A 372 -5.77 5.63 -14.15
N VAL A 373 -6.96 5.76 -13.60
CA VAL A 373 -7.35 6.88 -12.72
C VAL A 373 -7.74 6.32 -11.36
N GLY A 374 -7.20 6.88 -10.30
CA GLY A 374 -7.56 6.53 -8.93
C GLY A 374 -8.04 7.75 -8.15
N LEU A 375 -9.00 7.52 -7.26
CA LEU A 375 -9.48 8.49 -6.27
C LEU A 375 -9.70 7.76 -4.95
N ALA A 376 -9.11 8.28 -3.86
CA ALA A 376 -9.26 7.69 -2.53
C ALA A 376 -9.34 8.76 -1.45
N VAL A 377 -9.99 8.42 -0.33
CA VAL A 377 -10.10 9.24 0.87
C VAL A 377 -9.67 8.47 2.10
N MET A 378 -9.14 9.17 3.12
CA MET A 378 -8.73 8.58 4.39
C MET A 378 -9.14 9.41 5.60
N ASP A 379 -9.34 8.74 6.74
CA ASP A 379 -9.50 9.31 8.09
C ASP A 379 -8.59 8.53 9.03
N ASN A 380 -7.47 9.14 9.46
CA ASN A 380 -6.49 8.59 10.38
C ASN A 380 -6.69 9.17 11.76
N ARG A 381 -6.58 8.34 12.79
CA ARG A 381 -6.82 8.73 14.19
C ARG A 381 -5.77 8.17 15.12
N LEU A 382 -5.56 8.89 16.23
CA LEU A 382 -4.72 8.46 17.34
C LEU A 382 -5.55 7.84 18.47
N SER A 383 -4.92 6.95 19.22
CA SER A 383 -5.44 6.43 20.48
C SER A 383 -5.57 7.53 21.52
N ARG A 384 -6.35 7.27 22.57
CA ARG A 384 -6.44 8.19 23.71
C ARG A 384 -5.08 8.40 24.39
N ALA A 385 -4.31 7.34 24.56
CA ALA A 385 -3.01 7.41 25.24
C ALA A 385 -2.00 8.27 24.46
N ARG A 386 -1.90 8.06 23.14
CA ARG A 386 -1.02 8.85 22.27
C ARG A 386 -1.46 10.31 22.21
N ARG A 387 -2.76 10.59 22.11
CA ARG A 387 -3.27 11.98 22.16
C ARG A 387 -2.89 12.68 23.45
N GLN A 388 -3.09 12.05 24.60
CA GLN A 388 -2.73 12.62 25.89
C GLN A 388 -1.24 12.93 26.01
N PHE A 389 -0.38 12.08 25.42
CA PHE A 389 1.06 12.31 25.34
C PHE A 389 1.40 13.54 24.49
N LEU A 390 0.85 13.63 23.28
CA LEU A 390 1.09 14.77 22.38
C LEU A 390 0.46 16.07 22.92
N GLU A 391 -0.73 16.03 23.52
CA GLU A 391 -1.39 17.18 24.16
C GLU A 391 -0.63 17.68 25.39
N ALA A 392 0.11 16.82 26.06
CA ALA A 392 1.04 17.21 27.12
C ALA A 392 2.34 17.85 26.59
N GLY A 393 2.47 17.97 25.26
CA GLY A 393 3.65 18.52 24.59
C GLY A 393 4.73 17.48 24.28
N GLY A 394 4.42 16.18 24.38
CA GLY A 394 5.32 15.11 24.00
C GLY A 394 5.58 15.07 22.50
N ILE A 395 6.73 14.55 22.12
CA ILE A 395 7.13 14.33 20.73
C ILE A 395 7.37 12.85 20.52
N SER A 396 6.64 12.23 19.58
CA SER A 396 6.75 10.84 19.21
C SER A 396 7.86 10.62 18.16
N TYR A 397 7.98 9.43 17.58
CA TYR A 397 9.05 9.12 16.64
C TYR A 397 8.97 9.96 15.36
N PHE A 398 7.78 10.07 14.75
CA PHE A 398 7.55 10.78 13.49
C PHE A 398 6.70 12.04 13.62
N ILE A 399 5.98 12.23 14.74
CA ILE A 399 5.04 13.34 14.90
C ILE A 399 5.17 13.99 16.28
N GLY A 400 4.73 15.25 16.38
CA GLY A 400 4.63 16.01 17.60
C GLY A 400 5.06 17.46 17.39
N ASP A 401 4.18 18.40 17.71
CA ASP A 401 4.39 19.84 17.58
C ASP A 401 4.66 20.51 18.94
N GLY A 402 5.12 19.74 19.93
CA GLY A 402 5.36 20.22 21.28
C GLY A 402 4.09 20.80 21.90
N THR A 403 4.17 21.98 22.49
CA THR A 403 3.03 22.67 23.13
C THR A 403 2.01 23.25 22.15
N ALA A 404 2.36 23.33 20.86
CA ALA A 404 1.49 23.84 19.79
C ALA A 404 0.55 22.76 19.22
N PHE A 405 0.43 21.61 19.85
CA PHE A 405 -0.42 20.52 19.36
C PHE A 405 -1.89 20.71 19.78
N ARG A 406 -2.82 20.55 18.82
CA ARG A 406 -4.27 20.57 19.02
C ARG A 406 -4.88 19.45 18.20
N TYR A 407 -5.25 18.36 18.86
CA TYR A 407 -5.70 17.14 18.20
C TYR A 407 -6.93 17.34 17.30
N ARG A 408 -6.78 16.90 16.05
CA ARG A 408 -7.87 16.54 15.13
C ARG A 408 -7.42 15.38 14.26
N PRO A 409 -8.35 14.49 13.80
CA PRO A 409 -8.01 13.44 12.85
C PRO A 409 -7.31 14.02 11.61
N GLU A 410 -6.26 13.32 11.14
CA GLU A 410 -5.65 13.60 9.85
C GLU A 410 -6.54 13.00 8.78
N ARG A 411 -7.04 13.82 7.86
CA ARG A 411 -7.89 13.40 6.76
C ARG A 411 -7.25 13.75 5.44
N GLY A 412 -7.38 12.86 4.47
CA GLY A 412 -6.77 13.07 3.16
C GLY A 412 -7.66 12.62 2.03
N LEU A 413 -7.37 13.22 0.89
CA LEU A 413 -7.81 12.80 -0.43
C LEU A 413 -6.58 12.64 -1.29
N GLU A 414 -6.51 11.55 -2.06
CA GLU A 414 -5.51 11.33 -3.10
C GLU A 414 -6.21 11.02 -4.41
N THR A 415 -5.73 11.62 -5.48
CA THR A 415 -6.17 11.30 -6.84
C THR A 415 -4.96 11.26 -7.76
N TYR A 416 -4.96 10.29 -8.68
CA TYR A 416 -3.90 10.18 -9.66
C TYR A 416 -4.42 9.83 -11.06
N TYR A 417 -3.65 10.23 -12.07
CA TYR A 417 -3.76 9.75 -13.44
C TYR A 417 -2.43 9.11 -13.85
N SER A 418 -2.45 7.83 -14.16
CA SER A 418 -1.29 7.07 -14.64
C SER A 418 -1.40 6.88 -16.14
N LEU A 419 -0.55 7.59 -16.89
CA LEU A 419 -0.46 7.57 -18.35
C LEU A 419 0.47 6.45 -18.79
N GLY A 420 -0.06 5.44 -19.48
CA GLY A 420 0.74 4.41 -20.14
C GLY A 420 1.51 5.01 -21.34
N LEU A 421 2.84 5.10 -21.22
CA LEU A 421 3.71 5.58 -22.29
C LEU A 421 3.96 4.46 -23.32
N ASN A 422 4.10 3.25 -22.85
CA ASN A 422 4.22 2.01 -23.59
C ASN A 422 3.89 0.83 -22.66
N LYS A 423 3.99 -0.43 -23.15
CA LYS A 423 3.66 -1.64 -22.37
C LYS A 423 4.48 -1.86 -21.11
N HIS A 424 5.55 -1.08 -20.90
CA HIS A 424 6.50 -1.24 -19.81
C HIS A 424 6.70 0.01 -18.96
N SER A 425 6.13 1.16 -19.35
CA SER A 425 6.43 2.43 -18.69
C SER A 425 5.20 3.30 -18.51
N TRP A 426 5.09 3.93 -17.34
CA TRP A 426 3.98 4.81 -16.96
C TRP A 426 4.50 6.11 -16.37
N LEU A 427 3.86 7.21 -16.73
CA LEU A 427 4.03 8.51 -16.10
C LEU A 427 2.76 8.84 -15.31
N THR A 428 2.88 9.01 -14.00
CA THR A 428 1.74 9.30 -13.13
C THR A 428 1.82 10.71 -12.60
N ALA A 429 0.76 11.49 -12.78
CA ALA A 429 0.51 12.72 -12.04
C ALA A 429 -0.39 12.43 -10.83
N ASP A 430 -0.03 12.92 -9.66
CA ASP A 430 -0.73 12.64 -8.41
C ASP A 430 -0.94 13.93 -7.61
N LEU A 431 -2.07 14.02 -6.94
CA LEU A 431 -2.45 15.11 -6.06
C LEU A 431 -2.97 14.55 -4.74
N GLN A 432 -2.36 14.99 -3.64
CA GLN A 432 -2.84 14.69 -2.29
C GLN A 432 -3.24 15.98 -1.57
N ARG A 433 -4.37 15.96 -0.87
CA ARG A 433 -4.84 17.05 -0.03
C ARG A 433 -5.07 16.55 1.38
N LEU A 434 -4.28 17.05 2.34
CA LEU A 434 -4.32 16.62 3.73
C LEU A 434 -4.83 17.75 4.63
N HIS A 435 -5.79 17.42 5.48
CA HIS A 435 -6.28 18.28 6.55
C HIS A 435 -5.72 17.81 7.89
N ASN A 436 -5.32 18.75 8.73
CA ASN A 436 -4.73 18.52 10.04
C ASN A 436 -3.49 17.57 9.96
N PRO A 437 -2.46 17.87 9.11
CA PRO A 437 -1.27 17.03 9.01
C PRO A 437 -0.65 16.81 10.40
N ALA A 438 -0.19 15.59 10.66
CA ALA A 438 0.25 15.13 11.97
C ALA A 438 -0.81 15.32 13.08
N TYR A 439 -2.09 15.21 12.74
CA TYR A 439 -3.23 15.34 13.68
C TYR A 439 -3.36 16.70 14.35
N ASN A 440 -2.75 17.75 13.81
CA ASN A 440 -2.77 19.06 14.42
C ASN A 440 -3.70 20.02 13.69
N ALA A 441 -4.77 20.48 14.36
CA ALA A 441 -5.74 21.45 13.84
C ALA A 441 -5.12 22.84 13.50
N LEU A 442 -3.94 23.15 14.05
CA LEU A 442 -3.24 24.40 13.79
C LEU A 442 -2.35 24.34 12.57
N ARG A 443 -2.39 23.23 11.81
CA ARG A 443 -1.57 22.99 10.63
C ARG A 443 -2.43 22.65 9.40
N GLY A 444 -1.97 23.10 8.23
CA GLY A 444 -2.59 22.80 6.95
C GLY A 444 -3.74 23.73 6.57
N PRO A 445 -4.51 23.39 5.53
CA PRO A 445 -4.39 22.15 4.77
C PRO A 445 -3.13 22.10 3.92
N LEU A 446 -2.52 20.92 3.83
CA LEU A 446 -1.35 20.62 3.01
C LEU A 446 -1.81 20.07 1.64
N THR A 447 -1.24 20.60 0.56
CA THR A 447 -1.44 20.05 -0.79
C THR A 447 -0.11 19.56 -1.32
N VAL A 448 -0.04 18.31 -1.76
CA VAL A 448 1.16 17.70 -2.33
C VAL A 448 0.88 17.35 -3.78
N TYR A 449 1.77 17.77 -4.67
CA TYR A 449 1.78 17.40 -6.08
C TYR A 449 2.91 16.42 -6.31
N ALA A 450 2.67 15.36 -7.08
CA ALA A 450 3.69 14.38 -7.39
C ALA A 450 3.74 14.05 -8.88
N LEU A 451 4.94 13.66 -9.32
CA LEU A 451 5.17 13.00 -10.60
C LEU A 451 5.97 11.73 -10.35
N ARG A 452 5.46 10.60 -10.85
CA ARG A 452 6.11 9.30 -10.75
C ARG A 452 6.33 8.72 -12.13
N LEU A 453 7.58 8.37 -12.45
CA LEU A 453 7.94 7.56 -13.61
C LEU A 453 8.22 6.14 -13.12
N HIS A 454 7.46 5.17 -13.64
CA HIS A 454 7.63 3.76 -13.34
C HIS A 454 7.90 2.97 -14.61
N THR A 455 8.83 2.04 -14.54
CA THR A 455 9.19 1.14 -15.64
C THR A 455 9.41 -0.26 -15.10
N GLN A 456 8.87 -1.29 -15.80
CA GLN A 456 9.02 -2.70 -15.42
C GLN A 456 9.19 -3.61 -16.65
N PHE A 457 9.97 -4.68 -16.51
CA PHE A 457 10.28 -5.66 -17.54
C PHE A 457 10.25 -7.09 -16.99
#